data_02dcbc9dc78bc7d9b0694955b60b85c0
#
_entry.id   02dcbc9dc78bc7d9b0694955b60b85c0
#
_cell.length_a   1.000
_cell.length_b   1.000
_cell.length_c   1.000
_cell.angle_alpha   90.00
_cell.angle_beta   90.00
_cell.angle_gamma   90.00
#
_symmetry.space_group_name_H-M   'P 1'
#
loop_
_entity.id
_entity.type
_entity.pdbx_description
1 polymer ?
#
loop_
_entity_poly.entity_id
_entity_poly.type
_entity_poly.pdbx_seq_one_letter_code
_entity_poly.pdbx_strand_id
1 'polypeptide(L)'
;MIFKTLKASVIPYLEKKILVSMIMGFVSGLPLLLTITLLQAWLTDENISKSTIGLFALIGLPYSLKFLWAPLFDRYVISALGRRRGWLLLAQVFLISSIFFLGQSQPEINLYNVAVLSLAVTFFSASQDIVIDAYRRESLKESEQTIGASAYVLGYRFGALAAGAGGLILADIYSYSLVSTLMSLIMILGVITTLLAEEPKVEFKSYTLRESIIEPFKEFFTRYTAINSNIKVMTPYLILLFILLYKVGDTMAHSLSTNFYLDIGFSKTEIGTIVKFFGLGATLLGAFLGGAISLKLGLYKSLIYFGIFQLVATLGFSILYYAGNNTCLLYTSPSPRDWMV
;
A
#
# COMPACT_ATOMS: atom_id res chain seq x y z
N MET A 1 19.81 -5.29 28.68
CA MET A 1 18.34 -5.17 28.69
C MET A 1 17.81 -4.84 27.29
N ILE A 2 18.34 -3.84 26.59
CA ILE A 2 17.95 -3.40 25.23
C ILE A 2 18.01 -4.54 24.19
N PHE A 3 19.07 -5.34 24.16
CA PHE A 3 19.21 -6.46 23.22
C PHE A 3 18.18 -7.59 23.42
N LYS A 4 17.78 -7.89 24.65
CA LYS A 4 16.70 -8.86 24.92
C LYS A 4 15.35 -8.33 24.45
N THR A 5 15.11 -7.03 24.60
CA THR A 5 13.88 -6.37 24.17
C THR A 5 13.81 -6.29 22.63
N LEU A 6 14.90 -5.96 21.95
CA LEU A 6 15.01 -5.97 20.49
C LEU A 6 14.77 -7.38 19.92
N LYS A 7 15.40 -8.41 20.50
CA LYS A 7 15.22 -9.81 20.08
C LYS A 7 13.75 -10.25 20.21
N ALA A 8 13.09 -9.90 21.32
CA ALA A 8 11.67 -10.19 21.53
C ALA A 8 10.75 -9.43 20.54
N SER A 9 11.17 -8.27 20.05
CA SER A 9 10.40 -7.49 19.06
C SER A 9 10.61 -7.96 17.62
N VAL A 10 11.73 -8.61 17.32
CA VAL A 10 12.05 -9.10 15.95
C VAL A 10 11.51 -10.51 15.71
N ILE A 11 11.53 -11.38 16.73
CA ILE A 11 11.07 -12.78 16.60
C ILE A 11 9.68 -12.90 15.96
N PRO A 12 8.67 -12.11 16.33
CA PRO A 12 7.34 -12.20 15.71
C PRO A 12 7.33 -11.92 14.20
N TYR A 13 8.26 -11.12 13.69
CA TYR A 13 8.39 -10.87 12.25
C TYR A 13 8.93 -12.08 11.46
N LEU A 14 9.55 -13.03 12.14
CA LEU A 14 10.09 -14.26 11.54
C LEU A 14 9.07 -15.40 11.50
N GLU A 15 7.89 -15.21 12.07
CA GLU A 15 6.81 -16.19 11.95
C GLU A 15 6.36 -16.34 10.50
N LYS A 16 6.15 -17.58 10.05
CA LYS A 16 5.79 -17.92 8.66
C LYS A 16 4.65 -17.04 8.12
N LYS A 17 3.58 -16.84 8.90
CA LYS A 17 2.40 -16.05 8.49
C LYS A 17 2.72 -14.56 8.32
N ILE A 18 3.59 -14.03 9.16
CA ILE A 18 4.04 -12.63 9.09
C ILE A 18 4.99 -12.43 7.91
N LEU A 19 5.92 -13.37 7.67
CA LEU A 19 6.78 -13.35 6.48
C LEU A 19 5.95 -13.45 5.19
N VAL A 20 4.94 -14.32 5.14
CA VAL A 20 3.99 -14.39 4.02
C VAL A 20 3.32 -13.03 3.80
N SER A 21 2.86 -12.36 4.86
CA SER A 21 2.28 -11.03 4.77
C SER A 21 3.27 -9.98 4.23
N MET A 22 4.53 -10.05 4.64
CA MET A 22 5.59 -9.15 4.18
C MET A 22 5.90 -9.35 2.69
N ILE A 23 6.05 -10.61 2.24
CA ILE A 23 6.32 -10.90 0.83
C ILE A 23 5.10 -10.57 -0.05
N MET A 24 3.89 -10.84 0.42
CA MET A 24 2.67 -10.41 -0.27
C MET A 24 2.59 -8.88 -0.37
N GLY A 25 3.01 -8.16 0.67
CA GLY A 25 3.17 -6.71 0.61
C GLY A 25 4.17 -6.28 -0.45
N PHE A 26 5.33 -6.93 -0.52
CA PHE A 26 6.36 -6.63 -1.52
C PHE A 26 5.83 -6.73 -2.96
N VAL A 27 5.17 -7.83 -3.30
CA VAL A 27 4.61 -8.03 -4.65
C VAL A 27 3.38 -7.14 -4.93
N SER A 28 2.72 -6.65 -3.90
CA SER A 28 1.62 -5.68 -4.01
C SER A 28 2.14 -4.25 -4.29
N GLY A 29 3.27 -3.87 -3.69
CA GLY A 29 3.86 -2.54 -3.87
C GLY A 29 4.58 -2.32 -5.21
N LEU A 30 5.06 -3.39 -5.84
CA LEU A 30 5.85 -3.32 -7.06
C LEU A 30 5.08 -2.74 -8.26
N PRO A 31 3.85 -3.18 -8.61
CA PRO A 31 3.15 -2.71 -9.79
C PRO A 31 2.77 -1.22 -9.72
N LEU A 32 2.59 -0.67 -8.51
CA LEU A 32 2.18 0.72 -8.35
C LEU A 32 3.20 1.70 -8.94
N LEU A 33 4.46 1.63 -8.53
CA LEU A 33 5.49 2.54 -9.05
C LEU A 33 5.99 2.15 -10.43
N LEU A 34 5.78 0.90 -10.85
CA LEU A 34 5.98 0.50 -12.23
C LEU A 34 5.04 1.28 -13.16
N THR A 35 3.76 1.41 -12.82
CA THR A 35 2.78 2.11 -13.66
C THR A 35 2.77 3.63 -13.47
N ILE A 36 3.15 4.15 -12.32
CA ILE A 36 3.16 5.59 -12.06
C ILE A 36 4.52 6.19 -12.45
N THR A 37 5.63 5.61 -12.04
CA THR A 37 6.94 6.23 -12.17
C THR A 37 7.69 5.72 -13.40
N LEU A 38 7.86 4.39 -13.52
CA LEU A 38 8.65 3.81 -14.59
C LEU A 38 7.97 3.96 -15.94
N LEU A 39 6.66 3.76 -16.03
CA LEU A 39 5.90 3.97 -17.27
C LEU A 39 5.95 5.43 -17.72
N GLN A 40 5.80 6.40 -16.80
CA GLN A 40 5.89 7.82 -17.17
C GLN A 40 7.28 8.21 -17.67
N ALA A 41 8.34 7.67 -17.07
CA ALA A 41 9.70 7.86 -17.57
C ALA A 41 9.84 7.31 -18.98
N TRP A 42 9.39 6.07 -19.21
CA TRP A 42 9.42 5.46 -20.53
C TRP A 42 8.68 6.28 -21.59
N LEU A 43 7.44 6.69 -21.32
CA LEU A 43 6.68 7.52 -22.25
C LEU A 43 7.34 8.88 -22.52
N THR A 44 8.09 9.42 -21.55
CA THR A 44 8.85 10.66 -21.71
C THR A 44 10.05 10.45 -22.62
N ASP A 45 10.79 9.35 -22.47
CA ASP A 45 11.94 9.00 -23.30
C ASP A 45 11.53 8.75 -24.76
N GLU A 46 10.32 8.20 -24.98
CA GLU A 46 9.72 8.01 -26.32
C GLU A 46 9.06 9.29 -26.87
N ASN A 47 9.34 10.45 -26.28
CA ASN A 47 8.85 11.77 -26.70
C ASN A 47 7.31 11.90 -26.77
N ILE A 48 6.58 11.12 -26.00
CA ILE A 48 5.11 11.25 -25.89
C ILE A 48 4.75 12.57 -25.22
N SER A 49 3.73 13.25 -25.73
CA SER A 49 3.33 14.58 -25.24
C SER A 49 2.95 14.56 -23.75
N LYS A 50 3.34 15.60 -23.00
CA LYS A 50 3.03 15.72 -21.56
C LYS A 50 1.52 15.66 -21.26
N SER A 51 0.67 16.16 -22.16
CA SER A 51 -0.79 16.06 -22.03
C SER A 51 -1.26 14.61 -22.12
N THR A 52 -0.69 13.83 -23.02
CA THR A 52 -1.00 12.40 -23.15
C THR A 52 -0.51 11.62 -21.93
N ILE A 53 0.72 11.88 -21.45
CA ILE A 53 1.25 11.27 -20.23
C ILE A 53 0.34 11.61 -19.04
N GLY A 54 -0.19 12.84 -18.96
CA GLY A 54 -1.17 13.24 -17.97
C GLY A 54 -2.45 12.39 -17.99
N LEU A 55 -2.94 11.99 -19.18
CA LEU A 55 -4.10 11.09 -19.30
C LEU A 55 -3.81 9.68 -18.78
N PHE A 56 -2.56 9.23 -18.83
CA PHE A 56 -2.15 7.95 -18.23
C PHE A 56 -2.34 7.91 -16.70
N ALA A 57 -2.53 9.06 -16.03
CA ALA A 57 -2.94 9.06 -14.62
C ALA A 57 -4.29 8.33 -14.39
N LEU A 58 -5.18 8.28 -15.39
CA LEU A 58 -6.44 7.55 -15.33
C LEU A 58 -6.26 6.03 -15.21
N ILE A 59 -5.10 5.50 -15.58
CA ILE A 59 -4.75 4.09 -15.40
C ILE A 59 -4.79 3.69 -13.91
N GLY A 60 -4.60 4.65 -13.01
CA GLY A 60 -4.71 4.43 -11.55
C GLY A 60 -6.13 4.24 -11.03
N LEU A 61 -7.17 4.48 -11.84
CA LEU A 61 -8.58 4.36 -11.41
C LEU A 61 -8.94 2.99 -10.80
N PRO A 62 -8.44 1.83 -11.29
CA PRO A 62 -8.73 0.56 -10.66
C PRO A 62 -8.39 0.52 -9.16
N TYR A 63 -7.31 1.15 -8.71
CA TYR A 63 -6.98 1.18 -7.27
C TYR A 63 -8.05 1.89 -6.44
N SER A 64 -8.67 2.94 -6.98
CA SER A 64 -9.74 3.69 -6.32
C SER A 64 -11.10 2.98 -6.42
N LEU A 65 -11.36 2.29 -7.52
CA LEU A 65 -12.63 1.65 -7.81
C LEU A 65 -12.68 0.17 -7.41
N LYS A 66 -11.63 -0.39 -6.82
CA LYS A 66 -11.51 -1.82 -6.48
C LYS A 66 -12.67 -2.36 -5.61
N PHE A 67 -13.34 -1.50 -4.85
CA PHE A 67 -14.50 -1.86 -4.04
C PHE A 67 -15.69 -2.34 -4.88
N LEU A 68 -15.78 -1.95 -6.16
CA LEU A 68 -16.89 -2.35 -7.04
C LEU A 68 -16.88 -3.86 -7.34
N TRP A 69 -15.71 -4.46 -7.47
CA TRP A 69 -15.59 -5.89 -7.78
C TRP A 69 -15.07 -6.73 -6.61
N ALA A 70 -14.69 -6.13 -5.49
CA ALA A 70 -14.28 -6.86 -4.28
C ALA A 70 -15.30 -7.96 -3.86
N PRO A 71 -16.62 -7.73 -3.90
CA PRO A 71 -17.61 -8.75 -3.55
C PRO A 71 -17.57 -10.02 -4.42
N LEU A 72 -17.02 -9.95 -5.64
CA LEU A 72 -16.87 -11.11 -6.51
C LEU A 72 -15.88 -12.13 -5.92
N PHE A 73 -14.78 -11.66 -5.31
CA PHE A 73 -13.76 -12.52 -4.68
C PHE A 73 -14.23 -13.17 -3.38
N ASP A 74 -15.26 -12.60 -2.75
CA ASP A 74 -15.87 -13.17 -1.56
C ASP A 74 -16.90 -14.23 -1.92
N ARG A 75 -17.60 -14.06 -3.04
CA ARG A 75 -18.67 -14.94 -3.48
C ARG A 75 -18.18 -16.17 -4.22
N TYR A 76 -17.28 -15.99 -5.18
CA TYR A 76 -16.85 -17.08 -6.05
C TYR A 76 -15.59 -17.75 -5.50
N VAL A 77 -15.58 -19.07 -5.48
CA VAL A 77 -14.46 -19.88 -5.03
C VAL A 77 -13.84 -20.57 -6.22
N ILE A 78 -12.54 -20.43 -6.40
CA ILE A 78 -11.77 -21.23 -7.34
C ILE A 78 -11.36 -22.50 -6.61
N SER A 79 -12.20 -23.53 -6.69
CA SER A 79 -12.21 -24.70 -5.80
C SER A 79 -10.92 -25.52 -5.76
N ALA A 80 -10.12 -25.51 -6.83
CA ALA A 80 -8.93 -26.37 -6.91
C ALA A 80 -7.80 -25.99 -5.91
N LEU A 81 -7.72 -24.72 -5.49
CA LEU A 81 -6.60 -24.17 -4.70
C LEU A 81 -7.06 -23.45 -3.43
N GLY A 82 -8.35 -23.44 -3.16
CA GLY A 82 -8.94 -22.69 -2.07
C GLY A 82 -9.51 -21.33 -2.49
N ARG A 83 -10.24 -20.70 -1.57
CA ARG A 83 -10.97 -19.45 -1.83
C ARG A 83 -10.01 -18.28 -2.10
N ARG A 84 -9.07 -18.06 -1.21
CA ARG A 84 -8.15 -16.89 -1.30
C ARG A 84 -6.97 -17.17 -2.21
N ARG A 85 -6.33 -18.31 -2.06
CA ARG A 85 -5.16 -18.68 -2.86
C ARG A 85 -5.48 -18.83 -4.34
N GLY A 86 -6.66 -19.39 -4.68
CA GLY A 86 -7.08 -19.52 -6.08
C GLY A 86 -7.19 -18.17 -6.78
N TRP A 87 -7.83 -17.19 -6.17
CA TRP A 87 -7.94 -15.82 -6.70
C TRP A 87 -6.59 -15.09 -6.75
N LEU A 88 -5.74 -15.28 -5.71
CA LEU A 88 -4.39 -14.71 -5.71
C LEU A 88 -3.57 -15.21 -6.90
N LEU A 89 -3.55 -16.53 -7.12
CA LEU A 89 -2.81 -17.12 -8.23
C LEU A 89 -3.31 -16.61 -9.59
N LEU A 90 -4.65 -16.56 -9.76
CA LEU A 90 -5.22 -16.03 -10.98
C LEU A 90 -4.78 -14.57 -11.22
N ALA A 91 -4.95 -13.71 -10.24
CA ALA A 91 -4.56 -12.31 -10.33
C ALA A 91 -3.05 -12.15 -10.60
N GLN A 92 -2.21 -12.93 -9.92
CA GLN A 92 -0.75 -12.91 -10.09
C GLN A 92 -0.31 -13.37 -11.48
N VAL A 93 -0.89 -14.43 -12.03
CA VAL A 93 -0.56 -14.91 -13.38
C VAL A 93 -0.91 -13.85 -14.43
N PHE A 94 -2.12 -13.27 -14.35
CA PHE A 94 -2.51 -12.21 -15.27
C PHE A 94 -1.68 -10.93 -15.08
N LEU A 95 -1.32 -10.61 -13.85
CA LEU A 95 -0.47 -9.45 -13.54
C LEU A 95 0.93 -9.62 -14.12
N ILE A 96 1.56 -10.78 -13.92
CA ILE A 96 2.88 -11.12 -14.49
C ILE A 96 2.83 -11.02 -16.01
N SER A 97 1.81 -11.62 -16.62
CA SER A 97 1.63 -11.57 -18.08
C SER A 97 1.43 -10.13 -18.57
N SER A 98 0.61 -9.34 -17.88
CA SER A 98 0.37 -7.94 -18.24
C SER A 98 1.63 -7.09 -18.13
N ILE A 99 2.45 -7.25 -17.09
CA ILE A 99 3.73 -6.55 -16.95
C ILE A 99 4.70 -6.96 -18.05
N PHE A 100 4.80 -8.26 -18.34
CA PHE A 100 5.66 -8.75 -19.39
C PHE A 100 5.28 -8.18 -20.76
N PHE A 101 4.01 -8.31 -21.17
CA PHE A 101 3.53 -7.80 -22.45
C PHE A 101 3.59 -6.28 -22.56
N LEU A 102 3.36 -5.57 -21.44
CA LEU A 102 3.56 -4.12 -21.37
C LEU A 102 4.99 -3.74 -21.78
N GLY A 103 5.99 -4.43 -21.23
CA GLY A 103 7.39 -4.19 -21.57
C GLY A 103 7.76 -4.55 -23.01
N GLN A 104 7.02 -5.44 -23.67
CA GLN A 104 7.21 -5.78 -25.08
C GLN A 104 6.45 -4.84 -26.03
N SER A 105 5.62 -3.94 -25.51
CA SER A 105 4.89 -2.97 -26.33
C SER A 105 5.82 -1.83 -26.80
N GLN A 106 5.38 -1.13 -27.84
CA GLN A 106 6.11 -0.02 -28.44
C GLN A 106 5.24 1.23 -28.42
N PRO A 107 5.48 2.17 -27.47
CA PRO A 107 4.65 3.36 -27.29
C PRO A 107 4.57 4.24 -28.55
N GLU A 108 5.67 4.34 -29.30
CA GLU A 108 5.73 5.12 -30.54
C GLU A 108 4.77 4.60 -31.63
N ILE A 109 4.58 3.27 -31.68
CA ILE A 109 3.78 2.63 -32.73
C ILE A 109 2.32 2.50 -32.30
N ASN A 110 2.08 2.07 -31.06
CA ASN A 110 0.72 1.77 -30.58
C ASN A 110 0.54 2.13 -29.10
N LEU A 111 0.31 3.41 -28.87
CA LEU A 111 0.07 3.94 -27.54
C LEU A 111 -1.23 3.39 -26.89
N TYR A 112 -2.23 3.05 -27.71
CA TYR A 112 -3.47 2.43 -27.21
C TYR A 112 -3.20 1.08 -26.55
N ASN A 113 -2.35 0.25 -27.16
CA ASN A 113 -1.95 -1.04 -26.60
C ASN A 113 -1.24 -0.86 -25.24
N VAL A 114 -0.34 0.13 -25.15
CA VAL A 114 0.32 0.49 -23.88
C VAL A 114 -0.69 0.88 -22.81
N ALA A 115 -1.70 1.69 -23.16
CA ALA A 115 -2.74 2.10 -22.22
C ALA A 115 -3.57 0.91 -21.74
N VAL A 116 -3.98 0.01 -22.65
CA VAL A 116 -4.77 -1.19 -22.29
C VAL A 116 -3.96 -2.12 -21.39
N LEU A 117 -2.70 -2.39 -21.73
CA LEU A 117 -1.83 -3.26 -20.92
C LEU A 117 -1.54 -2.63 -19.54
N SER A 118 -1.30 -1.34 -19.49
CA SER A 118 -1.12 -0.63 -18.22
C SER A 118 -2.39 -0.65 -17.35
N LEU A 119 -3.55 -0.50 -17.97
CA LEU A 119 -4.84 -0.65 -17.27
C LEU A 119 -5.03 -2.09 -16.76
N ALA A 120 -4.63 -3.10 -17.53
CA ALA A 120 -4.63 -4.50 -17.10
C ALA A 120 -3.70 -4.71 -15.89
N VAL A 121 -2.48 -4.15 -15.91
CA VAL A 121 -1.55 -4.20 -14.78
C VAL A 121 -2.21 -3.62 -13.52
N THR A 122 -2.79 -2.43 -13.60
CA THR A 122 -3.40 -1.79 -12.42
C THR A 122 -4.66 -2.51 -11.96
N PHE A 123 -5.46 -3.06 -12.87
CA PHE A 123 -6.65 -3.84 -12.53
C PHE A 123 -6.29 -5.15 -11.81
N PHE A 124 -5.35 -5.94 -12.32
CA PHE A 124 -4.93 -7.17 -11.68
C PHE A 124 -4.15 -6.92 -10.40
N SER A 125 -3.37 -5.84 -10.31
CA SER A 125 -2.73 -5.41 -9.07
C SER A 125 -3.76 -5.02 -8.01
N ALA A 126 -4.74 -4.18 -8.34
CA ALA A 126 -5.81 -3.82 -7.42
C ALA A 126 -6.64 -5.04 -6.98
N SER A 127 -6.85 -6.00 -7.89
CA SER A 127 -7.52 -7.27 -7.60
C SER A 127 -6.70 -8.14 -6.65
N GLN A 128 -5.38 -8.24 -6.89
CA GLN A 128 -4.45 -8.91 -5.98
C GLN A 128 -4.50 -8.29 -4.58
N ASP A 129 -4.48 -6.96 -4.47
CA ASP A 129 -4.52 -6.24 -3.19
C ASP A 129 -5.78 -6.59 -2.37
N ILE A 130 -6.97 -6.62 -3.01
CA ILE A 130 -8.22 -7.01 -2.35
C ILE A 130 -8.07 -8.40 -1.70
N VAL A 131 -7.55 -9.35 -2.47
CA VAL A 131 -7.46 -10.74 -2.00
C VAL A 131 -6.37 -10.90 -0.94
N ILE A 132 -5.23 -10.20 -1.07
CA ILE A 132 -4.16 -10.19 -0.04
C ILE A 132 -4.68 -9.63 1.27
N ASP A 133 -5.41 -8.51 1.24
CA ASP A 133 -5.97 -7.89 2.44
C ASP A 133 -6.94 -8.84 3.15
N ALA A 134 -7.81 -9.51 2.38
CA ALA A 134 -8.73 -10.51 2.92
C ALA A 134 -7.98 -11.74 3.45
N TYR A 135 -6.99 -12.26 2.71
CA TYR A 135 -6.15 -13.38 3.13
C TYR A 135 -5.44 -13.08 4.46
N ARG A 136 -4.80 -11.90 4.56
CA ARG A 136 -4.11 -11.45 5.78
C ARG A 136 -5.07 -11.37 6.95
N ARG A 137 -6.24 -10.79 6.75
CA ARG A 137 -7.26 -10.67 7.80
C ARG A 137 -7.75 -12.03 8.30
N GLU A 138 -7.91 -12.99 7.42
CA GLU A 138 -8.44 -14.33 7.75
C GLU A 138 -7.37 -15.29 8.28
N SER A 139 -6.10 -15.13 7.90
CA SER A 139 -5.01 -16.04 8.28
C SER A 139 -4.35 -15.70 9.62
N LEU A 140 -4.43 -14.44 10.06
CA LEU A 140 -3.80 -13.95 11.28
C LEU A 140 -4.80 -13.90 12.45
N LYS A 141 -4.34 -14.25 13.63
CA LYS A 141 -5.09 -14.07 14.88
C LYS A 141 -5.25 -12.57 15.16
N GLU A 142 -6.23 -12.22 15.99
CA GLU A 142 -6.48 -10.83 16.36
C GLU A 142 -5.26 -10.13 16.97
N SER A 143 -4.49 -10.84 17.81
CA SER A 143 -3.23 -10.36 18.38
C SER A 143 -2.09 -10.14 17.38
N GLU A 144 -2.14 -10.83 16.23
CA GLU A 144 -1.13 -10.79 15.17
C GLU A 144 -1.46 -9.77 14.08
N GLN A 145 -2.70 -9.23 14.03
CA GLN A 145 -3.17 -8.36 12.95
C GLN A 145 -2.29 -7.12 12.78
N THR A 146 -1.89 -6.48 13.89
CA THR A 146 -1.11 -5.25 13.84
C THR A 146 0.30 -5.48 13.29
N ILE A 147 0.97 -6.56 13.72
CA ILE A 147 2.31 -6.87 13.22
C ILE A 147 2.26 -7.36 11.77
N GLY A 148 1.21 -8.12 11.42
CA GLY A 148 0.99 -8.54 10.03
C GLY A 148 0.74 -7.35 9.10
N ALA A 149 -0.01 -6.34 9.55
CA ALA A 149 -0.20 -5.10 8.82
C ALA A 149 1.13 -4.35 8.65
N SER A 150 1.93 -4.20 9.72
CA SER A 150 3.23 -3.55 9.66
C SER A 150 4.20 -4.27 8.73
N ALA A 151 4.25 -5.59 8.78
CA ALA A 151 5.07 -6.41 7.89
C ALA A 151 4.65 -6.26 6.42
N TYR A 152 3.35 -6.27 6.15
CA TYR A 152 2.80 -6.01 4.81
C TYR A 152 3.23 -4.66 4.27
N VAL A 153 3.09 -3.60 5.06
CA VAL A 153 3.48 -2.25 4.65
C VAL A 153 4.97 -2.14 4.43
N LEU A 154 5.77 -2.76 5.29
CA LEU A 154 7.22 -2.82 5.12
C LEU A 154 7.57 -3.46 3.77
N GLY A 155 7.00 -4.63 3.49
CA GLY A 155 7.13 -5.31 2.20
C GLY A 155 6.70 -4.42 1.03
N TYR A 156 5.52 -3.80 1.13
CA TYR A 156 4.97 -2.89 0.12
C TYR A 156 5.93 -1.75 -0.24
N ARG A 157 6.56 -1.13 0.77
CA ARG A 157 7.55 -0.07 0.55
C ARG A 157 8.81 -0.58 -0.16
N PHE A 158 9.30 -1.77 0.19
CA PHE A 158 10.42 -2.37 -0.53
C PHE A 158 10.06 -2.71 -1.98
N GLY A 159 8.85 -3.24 -2.23
CA GLY A 159 8.38 -3.51 -3.59
C GLY A 159 8.26 -2.23 -4.43
N ALA A 160 7.68 -1.18 -3.86
CA ALA A 160 7.57 0.12 -4.49
C ALA A 160 8.96 0.71 -4.82
N LEU A 161 9.94 0.59 -3.90
CA LEU A 161 11.32 1.01 -4.16
C LEU A 161 11.98 0.22 -5.27
N ALA A 162 11.80 -1.10 -5.28
CA ALA A 162 12.37 -1.96 -6.31
C ALA A 162 11.89 -1.57 -7.71
N ALA A 163 10.59 -1.27 -7.86
CA ALA A 163 10.04 -0.84 -9.14
C ALA A 163 10.32 0.64 -9.46
N GLY A 164 10.22 1.54 -8.49
CA GLY A 164 10.43 2.97 -8.68
C GLY A 164 11.91 3.30 -8.88
N ALA A 165 12.69 3.28 -7.80
CA ALA A 165 14.10 3.63 -7.87
C ALA A 165 14.92 2.57 -8.60
N GLY A 166 14.74 1.28 -8.28
CA GLY A 166 15.44 0.18 -8.92
C GLY A 166 15.11 0.08 -10.41
N GLY A 167 13.84 0.21 -10.77
CA GLY A 167 13.38 0.20 -12.17
C GLY A 167 13.98 1.33 -12.99
N LEU A 168 14.02 2.57 -12.45
CA LEU A 168 14.63 3.72 -13.13
C LEU A 168 16.14 3.54 -13.33
N ILE A 169 16.87 3.12 -12.28
CA ILE A 169 18.32 2.86 -12.40
C ILE A 169 18.61 1.77 -13.45
N LEU A 170 17.78 0.73 -13.49
CA LEU A 170 17.94 -0.30 -14.52
C LEU A 170 17.57 0.21 -15.92
N ALA A 171 16.60 1.11 -16.05
CA ALA A 171 16.18 1.69 -17.32
C ALA A 171 17.23 2.65 -17.91
N ASP A 172 18.10 3.25 -17.10
CA ASP A 172 19.25 4.01 -17.60
C ASP A 172 20.31 3.14 -18.31
N ILE A 173 20.35 1.83 -17.98
CA ILE A 173 21.39 0.90 -18.47
C ILE A 173 20.81 -0.08 -19.49
N TYR A 174 19.57 -0.48 -19.29
CA TYR A 174 18.89 -1.53 -20.08
C TYR A 174 17.60 -1.01 -20.70
N SER A 175 17.12 -1.71 -21.74
CA SER A 175 15.83 -1.39 -22.36
C SER A 175 14.67 -1.58 -21.38
N TYR A 176 13.62 -0.77 -21.55
CA TYR A 176 12.37 -0.91 -20.75
C TYR A 176 11.74 -2.30 -20.87
N SER A 177 11.91 -2.98 -22.02
CA SER A 177 11.49 -4.36 -22.24
C SER A 177 12.20 -5.32 -21.28
N LEU A 178 13.53 -5.21 -21.13
CA LEU A 178 14.28 -6.05 -20.19
C LEU A 178 13.92 -5.73 -18.74
N VAL A 179 13.80 -4.44 -18.40
CA VAL A 179 13.41 -4.01 -17.04
C VAL A 179 12.04 -4.55 -16.67
N SER A 180 11.05 -4.44 -17.55
CA SER A 180 9.70 -4.98 -17.33
C SER A 180 9.70 -6.50 -17.21
N THR A 181 10.54 -7.18 -18.00
CA THR A 181 10.74 -8.63 -17.91
C THR A 181 11.31 -9.01 -16.54
N LEU A 182 12.33 -8.30 -16.05
CA LEU A 182 12.89 -8.53 -14.72
C LEU A 182 11.84 -8.29 -13.63
N MET A 183 11.04 -7.23 -13.73
CA MET A 183 9.96 -6.95 -12.78
C MET A 183 8.89 -8.05 -12.79
N SER A 184 8.53 -8.57 -13.97
CA SER A 184 7.60 -9.71 -14.09
C SER A 184 8.15 -10.98 -13.45
N LEU A 185 9.46 -11.25 -13.58
CA LEU A 185 10.13 -12.37 -12.93
C LEU A 185 10.14 -12.23 -11.40
N ILE A 186 10.39 -11.04 -10.89
CA ILE A 186 10.32 -10.77 -9.44
C ILE A 186 8.91 -11.06 -8.91
N MET A 187 7.86 -10.79 -9.67
CA MET A 187 6.48 -11.10 -9.30
C MET A 187 6.21 -12.60 -9.10
N ILE A 188 7.03 -13.50 -9.66
CA ILE A 188 6.95 -14.95 -9.45
C ILE A 188 7.13 -15.28 -7.94
N LEU A 189 7.85 -14.46 -7.21
CA LEU A 189 7.95 -14.58 -5.75
C LEU A 189 6.56 -14.59 -5.07
N GLY A 190 5.63 -13.79 -5.59
CA GLY A 190 4.24 -13.79 -5.13
C GLY A 190 3.54 -15.13 -5.38
N VAL A 191 3.71 -15.70 -6.57
CA VAL A 191 3.15 -17.00 -6.94
C VAL A 191 3.69 -18.10 -6.02
N ILE A 192 5.02 -18.15 -5.82
CA ILE A 192 5.67 -19.11 -4.93
C ILE A 192 5.13 -18.95 -3.50
N THR A 193 5.04 -17.71 -3.02
CA THR A 193 4.52 -17.43 -1.68
C THR A 193 3.07 -17.88 -1.54
N THR A 194 2.23 -17.63 -2.54
CA THR A 194 0.82 -18.07 -2.54
C THR A 194 0.70 -19.58 -2.55
N LEU A 195 1.56 -20.30 -3.25
CA LEU A 195 1.58 -21.77 -3.27
C LEU A 195 2.04 -22.36 -1.94
N LEU A 196 2.99 -21.72 -1.24
CA LEU A 196 3.51 -22.15 0.06
C LEU A 196 2.64 -21.69 1.25
N ALA A 197 1.77 -20.72 1.02
CA ALA A 197 0.86 -20.19 2.02
C ALA A 197 -0.26 -21.20 2.33
N GLU A 198 -0.74 -21.20 3.56
CA GLU A 198 -1.86 -22.02 3.97
C GLU A 198 -3.18 -21.33 3.67
N GLU A 199 -4.18 -22.05 3.16
CA GLU A 199 -5.52 -21.49 2.96
C GLU A 199 -6.17 -21.20 4.33
N PRO A 200 -6.72 -20.00 4.56
CA PRO A 200 -7.41 -19.68 5.80
C PRO A 200 -8.62 -20.60 6.02
N LYS A 201 -8.70 -21.19 7.21
CA LYS A 201 -9.84 -22.04 7.61
C LYS A 201 -11.00 -21.17 8.12
N VAL A 202 -11.70 -20.53 7.21
CA VAL A 202 -12.90 -19.74 7.54
C VAL A 202 -14.10 -20.43 6.94
N GLU A 203 -15.16 -20.61 7.73
CA GLU A 203 -16.42 -21.17 7.25
C GLU A 203 -16.99 -20.30 6.13
N PHE A 204 -17.16 -20.93 4.97
CA PHE A 204 -17.73 -20.28 3.80
C PHE A 204 -19.26 -20.22 3.94
N LYS A 205 -19.79 -19.02 4.13
CA LYS A 205 -21.21 -18.76 3.94
C LYS A 205 -21.43 -18.35 2.49
N SER A 206 -22.23 -19.10 1.77
CA SER A 206 -22.64 -18.76 0.41
C SER A 206 -23.58 -17.55 0.46
N TYR A 207 -23.07 -16.39 0.12
CA TYR A 207 -23.87 -15.17 0.01
C TYR A 207 -24.34 -14.94 -1.43
N THR A 208 -25.53 -14.39 -1.59
CA THR A 208 -25.93 -13.78 -2.87
C THR A 208 -25.10 -12.52 -3.13
N LEU A 209 -24.97 -12.07 -4.40
CA LEU A 209 -24.25 -10.82 -4.70
C LEU A 209 -24.80 -9.61 -3.92
N ARG A 210 -26.12 -9.58 -3.76
CA ARG A 210 -26.79 -8.53 -2.98
C ARG A 210 -26.38 -8.59 -1.51
N GLU A 211 -26.34 -9.76 -0.93
CA GLU A 211 -25.89 -9.99 0.45
C GLU A 211 -24.41 -9.64 0.60
N SER A 212 -23.55 -10.04 -0.33
CA SER A 212 -22.11 -9.70 -0.30
C SER A 212 -21.82 -8.20 -0.33
N ILE A 213 -22.74 -7.40 -0.88
CA ILE A 213 -22.63 -5.93 -0.89
C ILE A 213 -23.28 -5.34 0.36
N ILE A 214 -24.50 -5.77 0.70
CA ILE A 214 -25.33 -5.14 1.74
C ILE A 214 -24.93 -5.60 3.15
N GLU A 215 -24.63 -6.90 3.33
CA GLU A 215 -24.36 -7.47 4.66
C GLU A 215 -23.16 -6.81 5.38
N PRO A 216 -22.00 -6.49 4.73
CA PRO A 216 -20.92 -5.81 5.41
C PRO A 216 -21.31 -4.43 5.95
N PHE A 217 -22.11 -3.67 5.18
CA PHE A 217 -22.63 -2.38 5.64
C PHE A 217 -23.60 -2.58 6.78
N LYS A 218 -24.57 -3.49 6.62
CA LYS A 218 -25.55 -3.80 7.65
C LYS A 218 -24.88 -4.30 8.94
N GLU A 219 -23.94 -5.23 8.82
CA GLU A 219 -23.17 -5.74 9.96
C GLU A 219 -22.40 -4.61 10.64
N PHE A 220 -21.75 -3.72 9.90
CA PHE A 220 -21.02 -2.59 10.48
C PHE A 220 -21.95 -1.68 11.29
N PHE A 221 -23.14 -1.37 10.77
CA PHE A 221 -24.08 -0.49 11.46
C PHE A 221 -24.82 -1.20 12.60
N THR A 222 -25.04 -2.51 12.52
CA THR A 222 -25.80 -3.26 13.54
C THR A 222 -24.94 -3.88 14.62
N ARG A 223 -23.66 -4.16 14.36
CA ARG A 223 -22.72 -4.81 15.30
C ARG A 223 -22.67 -4.10 16.64
N TYR A 224 -22.65 -2.79 16.65
CA TYR A 224 -22.53 -1.98 17.87
C TYR A 224 -23.86 -1.82 18.62
N THR A 225 -24.98 -1.98 17.94
CA THR A 225 -26.31 -1.93 18.58
C THR A 225 -26.69 -3.25 19.27
N ALA A 226 -26.12 -4.38 18.81
CA ALA A 226 -26.42 -5.71 19.36
C ALA A 226 -25.60 -6.05 20.62
N ILE A 227 -24.42 -5.43 20.84
CA ILE A 227 -23.50 -5.78 21.93
C ILE A 227 -23.84 -5.05 23.24
N ASN A 228 -24.49 -3.90 23.20
CA ASN A 228 -24.81 -3.14 24.40
C ASN A 228 -26.01 -2.19 24.15
N SER A 229 -27.10 -2.42 24.87
CA SER A 229 -28.32 -1.58 24.76
C SER A 229 -28.10 -0.10 25.14
N ASN A 230 -26.96 0.21 25.79
CA ASN A 230 -26.57 1.57 26.16
C ASN A 230 -25.66 2.28 25.14
N ILE A 231 -25.20 1.59 24.09
CA ILE A 231 -24.39 2.21 23.02
C ILE A 231 -25.36 2.82 21.99
N LYS A 232 -25.35 4.14 21.92
CA LYS A 232 -26.22 4.91 21.01
C LYS A 232 -26.01 4.49 19.56
N VAL A 233 -27.09 4.47 18.78
CA VAL A 233 -27.13 4.25 17.31
C VAL A 233 -26.09 5.08 16.54
N MET A 234 -25.57 6.12 17.16
CA MET A 234 -24.61 7.07 16.60
C MET A 234 -23.15 6.54 16.53
N THR A 235 -22.82 5.44 17.24
CA THR A 235 -21.42 4.92 17.32
C THR A 235 -20.80 4.55 15.96
N PRO A 236 -21.48 3.86 15.04
CA PRO A 236 -20.90 3.56 13.73
C PRO A 236 -20.57 4.81 12.91
N TYR A 237 -21.43 5.81 12.97
CA TYR A 237 -21.23 7.09 12.27
C TYR A 237 -20.02 7.86 12.86
N LEU A 238 -19.87 7.86 14.19
CA LEU A 238 -18.72 8.46 14.86
C LEU A 238 -17.42 7.75 14.49
N ILE A 239 -17.43 6.42 14.34
CA ILE A 239 -16.28 5.65 13.88
C ILE A 239 -15.91 6.04 12.43
N LEU A 240 -16.89 6.12 11.52
CA LEU A 240 -16.66 6.57 10.15
C LEU A 240 -16.12 7.99 10.11
N LEU A 241 -16.71 8.89 10.88
CA LEU A 241 -16.25 10.27 10.98
C LEU A 241 -14.82 10.35 11.54
N PHE A 242 -14.50 9.55 12.55
CA PHE A 242 -13.15 9.45 13.11
C PHE A 242 -12.15 8.98 12.04
N ILE A 243 -12.44 7.90 11.32
CA ILE A 243 -11.56 7.37 10.26
C ILE A 243 -11.33 8.43 9.18
N LEU A 244 -12.40 9.12 8.77
CA LEU A 244 -12.31 10.17 7.76
C LEU A 244 -11.48 11.34 8.24
N LEU A 245 -11.77 11.89 9.42
CA LEU A 245 -11.04 13.04 9.96
C LEU A 245 -9.58 12.71 10.29
N TYR A 246 -9.33 11.49 10.76
CA TYR A 246 -7.99 11.02 11.08
C TYR A 246 -7.04 11.03 9.87
N LYS A 247 -7.56 10.73 8.68
CA LYS A 247 -6.77 10.64 7.44
C LYS A 247 -6.77 11.92 6.61
N VAL A 248 -7.84 12.72 6.66
CA VAL A 248 -7.96 13.93 5.82
C VAL A 248 -6.84 14.93 6.10
N GLY A 249 -6.56 15.22 7.37
CA GLY A 249 -5.51 16.19 7.74
C GLY A 249 -4.13 15.77 7.22
N ASP A 250 -3.78 14.51 7.38
CA ASP A 250 -2.53 13.93 6.91
C ASP A 250 -2.42 13.99 5.37
N THR A 251 -3.46 13.59 4.67
CA THR A 251 -3.50 13.61 3.21
C THR A 251 -3.38 15.03 2.65
N MET A 252 -4.06 16.01 3.26
CA MET A 252 -3.97 17.41 2.85
C MET A 252 -2.57 17.99 3.09
N ALA A 253 -2.00 17.77 4.28
CA ALA A 253 -0.64 18.21 4.59
C ALA A 253 0.37 17.60 3.63
N HIS A 254 0.20 16.33 3.29
CA HIS A 254 1.10 15.64 2.37
C HIS A 254 0.99 16.15 0.93
N SER A 255 -0.23 16.40 0.42
CA SER A 255 -0.42 16.88 -0.95
C SER A 255 0.20 18.26 -1.19
N LEU A 256 0.21 19.11 -0.17
CA LEU A 256 0.76 20.48 -0.25
C LEU A 256 2.22 20.57 0.21
N SER A 257 2.79 19.54 0.79
CA SER A 257 4.12 19.59 1.42
C SER A 257 5.24 20.02 0.47
N THR A 258 5.25 19.56 -0.78
CA THR A 258 6.29 19.92 -1.74
C THR A 258 6.24 21.41 -2.11
N ASN A 259 5.05 21.95 -2.35
CA ASN A 259 4.86 23.38 -2.63
C ASN A 259 5.27 24.22 -1.43
N PHE A 260 4.86 23.81 -0.23
CA PHE A 260 5.20 24.45 1.02
C PHE A 260 6.74 24.55 1.23
N TYR A 261 7.49 23.48 0.97
CA TYR A 261 8.95 23.53 1.07
C TYR A 261 9.59 24.45 0.03
N LEU A 262 9.07 24.48 -1.19
CA LEU A 262 9.53 25.38 -2.24
C LEU A 262 9.24 26.85 -1.89
N ASP A 263 8.08 27.14 -1.33
CA ASP A 263 7.66 28.49 -0.92
C ASP A 263 8.52 29.05 0.23
N ILE A 264 9.00 28.18 1.14
CA ILE A 264 9.96 28.57 2.21
C ILE A 264 11.37 28.79 1.66
N GLY A 265 11.67 28.38 0.43
CA GLY A 265 12.95 28.60 -0.24
C GLY A 265 13.91 27.40 -0.20
N PHE A 266 13.42 26.18 0.08
CA PHE A 266 14.24 24.98 -0.08
C PHE A 266 14.42 24.63 -1.56
N SER A 267 15.63 24.22 -1.92
CA SER A 267 15.92 23.75 -3.27
C SER A 267 15.28 22.38 -3.56
N LYS A 268 15.03 22.10 -4.84
CA LYS A 268 14.51 20.78 -5.28
C LYS A 268 15.42 19.64 -4.84
N THR A 269 16.74 19.87 -4.81
CA THR A 269 17.74 18.90 -4.38
C THR A 269 17.63 18.60 -2.88
N GLU A 270 17.47 19.61 -2.03
CA GLU A 270 17.27 19.45 -0.59
C GLU A 270 15.98 18.70 -0.29
N ILE A 271 14.89 19.04 -0.99
CA ILE A 271 13.61 18.31 -0.85
C ILE A 271 13.78 16.84 -1.30
N GLY A 272 14.49 16.59 -2.40
CA GLY A 272 14.74 15.25 -2.92
C GLY A 272 15.56 14.39 -1.95
N THR A 273 16.65 14.94 -1.44
CA THR A 273 17.57 14.20 -0.55
C THR A 273 17.02 14.05 0.86
N ILE A 274 16.54 15.13 1.47
CA ILE A 274 16.11 15.11 2.87
C ILE A 274 14.70 14.55 2.98
N VAL A 275 13.72 15.15 2.31
CA VAL A 275 12.32 14.76 2.49
C VAL A 275 12.00 13.41 1.85
N LYS A 276 12.52 13.16 0.64
CA LYS A 276 12.21 11.93 -0.08
C LYS A 276 13.08 10.75 0.38
N PHE A 277 14.40 10.90 0.37
CA PHE A 277 15.30 9.79 0.69
C PHE A 277 15.36 9.50 2.20
N PHE A 278 15.64 10.52 3.03
CA PHE A 278 15.66 10.36 4.48
C PHE A 278 14.26 10.05 5.04
N GLY A 279 13.23 10.73 4.52
CA GLY A 279 11.84 10.47 4.87
C GLY A 279 11.39 9.02 4.58
N LEU A 280 11.92 8.39 3.50
CA LEU A 280 11.68 6.99 3.23
C LEU A 280 12.28 6.09 4.32
N GLY A 281 13.55 6.33 4.69
CA GLY A 281 14.21 5.60 5.79
C GLY A 281 13.44 5.73 7.10
N ALA A 282 12.98 6.93 7.42
CA ALA A 282 12.15 7.20 8.60
C ALA A 282 10.80 6.45 8.53
N THR A 283 10.17 6.38 7.35
CA THR A 283 8.92 5.62 7.15
C THR A 283 9.11 4.12 7.38
N LEU A 284 10.18 3.53 6.85
CA LEU A 284 10.49 2.11 7.05
C LEU A 284 10.73 1.79 8.53
N LEU A 285 11.53 2.61 9.21
CA LEU A 285 11.77 2.49 10.65
C LEU A 285 10.50 2.70 11.46
N GLY A 286 9.69 3.69 11.11
CA GLY A 286 8.42 3.97 11.75
C GLY A 286 7.42 2.83 11.63
N ALA A 287 7.28 2.23 10.45
CA ALA A 287 6.42 1.07 10.24
C ALA A 287 6.87 -0.14 11.08
N PHE A 288 8.18 -0.41 11.11
CA PHE A 288 8.74 -1.49 11.91
C PHE A 288 8.57 -1.26 13.42
N LEU A 289 8.97 -0.09 13.93
CA LEU A 289 8.87 0.24 15.35
C LEU A 289 7.41 0.39 15.78
N GLY A 290 6.57 0.99 14.94
CA GLY A 290 5.14 1.15 15.20
C GLY A 290 4.44 -0.20 15.35
N GLY A 291 4.73 -1.17 14.49
CA GLY A 291 4.22 -2.53 14.63
C GLY A 291 4.67 -3.20 15.93
N ALA A 292 5.97 -3.11 16.26
CA ALA A 292 6.52 -3.68 17.48
C ALA A 292 5.95 -3.03 18.77
N ILE A 293 5.74 -1.72 18.77
CA ILE A 293 5.13 -0.98 19.89
C ILE A 293 3.65 -1.36 20.02
N SER A 294 2.93 -1.46 18.92
CA SER A 294 1.50 -1.81 18.91
C SER A 294 1.22 -3.20 19.49
N LEU A 295 2.14 -4.15 19.34
CA LEU A 295 2.05 -5.47 19.97
C LEU A 295 1.99 -5.37 21.52
N LYS A 296 2.72 -4.42 22.08
CA LYS A 296 2.79 -4.23 23.56
C LYS A 296 1.62 -3.38 24.07
N LEU A 297 1.23 -2.35 23.34
CA LEU A 297 0.21 -1.39 23.78
C LEU A 297 -1.22 -1.86 23.47
N GLY A 298 -1.38 -2.74 22.47
CA GLY A 298 -2.67 -3.08 21.88
C GLY A 298 -3.20 -1.98 20.93
N LEU A 299 -4.19 -2.34 20.12
CA LEU A 299 -4.68 -1.50 19.02
C LEU A 299 -5.19 -0.12 19.51
N TYR A 300 -6.03 -0.11 20.53
CA TYR A 300 -6.69 1.12 21.02
C TYR A 300 -5.70 2.17 21.54
N LYS A 301 -4.78 1.75 22.41
CA LYS A 301 -3.75 2.66 22.96
C LYS A 301 -2.81 3.14 21.87
N SER A 302 -2.43 2.25 20.94
CA SER A 302 -1.58 2.61 19.79
C SER A 302 -2.20 3.69 18.94
N LEU A 303 -3.49 3.59 18.61
CA LEU A 303 -4.22 4.61 17.85
C LEU A 303 -4.17 5.99 18.53
N ILE A 304 -4.36 6.03 19.86
CA ILE A 304 -4.32 7.30 20.61
C ILE A 304 -2.89 7.88 20.60
N TYR A 305 -1.90 7.10 21.01
CA TYR A 305 -0.52 7.60 21.11
C TYR A 305 0.03 8.02 19.75
N PHE A 306 -0.19 7.22 18.72
CA PHE A 306 0.27 7.57 17.37
C PHE A 306 -0.51 8.74 16.78
N GLY A 307 -1.80 8.88 17.09
CA GLY A 307 -2.58 10.05 16.69
C GLY A 307 -2.07 11.35 17.33
N ILE A 308 -1.72 11.31 18.62
CA ILE A 308 -1.09 12.44 19.31
C ILE A 308 0.28 12.75 18.70
N PHE A 309 1.08 11.71 18.39
CA PHE A 309 2.38 11.87 17.74
C PHE A 309 2.26 12.51 16.36
N GLN A 310 1.27 12.07 15.59
CA GLN A 310 0.97 12.65 14.27
C GLN A 310 0.54 14.11 14.36
N LEU A 311 -0.29 14.46 15.36
CA LEU A 311 -0.68 15.84 15.61
C LEU A 311 0.53 16.73 15.93
N VAL A 312 1.40 16.29 16.86
CA VAL A 312 2.64 17.00 17.19
C VAL A 312 3.54 17.14 15.95
N ALA A 313 3.63 16.07 15.17
CA ALA A 313 4.38 16.05 13.94
C ALA A 313 3.87 17.10 12.93
N THR A 314 2.56 17.19 12.74
CA THR A 314 1.97 18.18 11.83
C THR A 314 2.23 19.61 12.28
N LEU A 315 2.32 19.88 13.60
CA LEU A 315 2.73 21.18 14.11
C LEU A 315 4.18 21.57 13.71
N GLY A 316 5.01 20.59 13.37
CA GLY A 316 6.36 20.82 12.84
C GLY A 316 6.38 21.66 11.57
N PHE A 317 5.34 21.59 10.72
CA PHE A 317 5.20 22.47 9.55
C PHE A 317 5.08 23.94 9.97
N SER A 318 4.31 24.21 11.01
CA SER A 318 4.17 25.59 11.53
C SER A 318 5.49 26.12 12.09
N ILE A 319 6.23 25.27 12.82
CA ILE A 319 7.56 25.64 13.35
C ILE A 319 8.52 25.93 12.19
N LEU A 320 8.52 25.08 11.17
CA LEU A 320 9.37 25.25 9.98
C LEU A 320 9.03 26.56 9.22
N TYR A 321 7.73 26.89 9.13
CA TYR A 321 7.29 28.15 8.51
C TYR A 321 7.87 29.38 9.20
N TYR A 322 7.83 29.43 10.53
CA TYR A 322 8.38 30.56 11.31
C TYR A 322 9.92 30.60 11.33
N ALA A 323 10.56 29.43 11.25
CA ALA A 323 12.03 29.35 11.24
C ALA A 323 12.65 29.59 9.85
N GLY A 324 11.84 29.56 8.80
CA GLY A 324 12.30 29.76 7.42
C GLY A 324 13.13 28.58 6.90
N ASN A 325 14.06 28.88 5.96
CA ASN A 325 14.93 27.86 5.34
C ASN A 325 15.99 27.35 6.34
N ASN A 326 15.57 26.44 7.22
CA ASN A 326 16.44 25.77 8.20
C ASN A 326 16.50 24.26 7.93
N THR A 327 17.61 23.80 7.36
CA THR A 327 17.82 22.39 6.99
C THR A 327 17.77 21.44 8.19
N CYS A 328 18.23 21.86 9.38
CA CYS A 328 18.15 21.04 10.59
C CYS A 328 16.69 20.75 10.98
N LEU A 329 15.82 21.75 10.87
CA LEU A 329 14.39 21.59 11.10
C LEU A 329 13.71 20.80 9.99
N LEU A 330 14.22 20.83 8.76
CA LEU A 330 13.73 20.01 7.67
C LEU A 330 13.96 18.52 7.94
N TYR A 331 15.10 18.13 8.54
CA TYR A 331 15.37 16.75 8.98
C TYR A 331 14.47 16.32 10.14
N THR A 332 14.11 17.23 11.04
CA THR A 332 13.24 16.95 12.19
C THR A 332 11.78 17.23 11.89
N SER A 333 11.48 18.02 10.85
CA SER A 333 10.12 18.17 10.33
C SER A 333 9.68 16.82 9.83
N PRO A 334 8.65 16.22 10.44
CA PRO A 334 8.20 14.93 9.99
C PRO A 334 7.71 15.11 8.56
N SER A 335 8.36 14.43 7.64
CA SER A 335 7.63 14.06 6.44
C SER A 335 6.34 13.42 6.94
N PRO A 336 5.15 13.92 6.56
CA PRO A 336 3.88 13.37 7.03
C PRO A 336 3.61 12.01 6.38
N ARG A 337 4.63 11.16 6.38
CA ARG A 337 4.58 9.84 5.78
C ARG A 337 4.47 8.80 6.88
N ASP A 338 3.22 8.34 7.02
CA ASP A 338 2.94 6.97 7.39
C ASP A 338 3.67 6.42 8.64
N TRP A 339 3.70 7.18 9.73
CA TRP A 339 4.03 6.62 11.05
C TRP A 339 2.98 5.61 11.50
N MET A 340 1.81 5.60 10.78
CA MET A 340 0.74 4.64 11.01
C MET A 340 0.07 4.24 9.70
N VAL A 341 0.20 3.01 9.42
CA VAL A 341 -0.62 2.33 8.42
C VAL A 341 -1.69 1.52 9.13
#